data_35e52a2952355417b24538c9a43a827f
#
_entry.id   35e52a2952355417b24538c9a43a827f
#
_cell.length_a   1.000
_cell.length_b   1.000
_cell.length_c   1.000
_cell.angle_alpha   90.00
_cell.angle_beta   90.00
_cell.angle_gamma   90.00
#
_symmetry.space_group_name_H-M   'P 1'
#
loop_
_entity.id
_entity.type
_entity.pdbx_description
1 polymer ?
#
loop_
_entity_poly.entity_id
_entity_poly.type
_entity_poly.pdbx_seq_one_letter_code
_entity_poly.pdbx_strand_id
1 'polypeptide(L)'
;MKKKIRLAKIICHSGYCSRTEAEKIIKMGRVTIDDNPYAEFVISNSQIGRIKIDGKPIQKLSLKVWCFYKPKGYVCSTREQYGQKSFFRILPKELPRIMSVGRLDIESEGLLILTNSPELSNFMERPKNKIERKYIVNVSGKIYDNSLESLKNGITVKGIRYKG
;
A
#
# COMPACT_ATOMS: atom_id res chain seq x y z
N MET A 1 -27.62 -14.24 0.40
CA MET A 1 -27.33 -12.97 -0.30
C MET A 1 -25.97 -13.06 -1.02
N LYS A 2 -25.89 -12.83 -2.33
CA LYS A 2 -24.62 -12.83 -3.07
C LYS A 2 -23.77 -11.65 -2.59
N LYS A 3 -22.58 -11.90 -2.08
CA LYS A 3 -21.67 -10.87 -1.57
C LYS A 3 -21.25 -9.94 -2.71
N LYS A 4 -21.65 -8.68 -2.63
CA LYS A 4 -21.28 -7.63 -3.58
C LYS A 4 -19.86 -7.10 -3.28
N ILE A 5 -19.04 -6.91 -4.31
CA ILE A 5 -17.66 -6.44 -4.20
C ILE A 5 -17.45 -5.24 -5.13
N ARG A 6 -16.66 -4.26 -4.71
CA ARG A 6 -16.30 -3.12 -5.57
C ARG A 6 -15.43 -3.57 -6.73
N LEU A 7 -15.84 -3.30 -7.97
CA LEU A 7 -15.15 -3.66 -9.19
C LEU A 7 -13.73 -3.06 -9.25
N ALA A 8 -13.59 -1.77 -8.91
CA ALA A 8 -12.28 -1.11 -8.83
C ALA A 8 -11.31 -1.80 -7.86
N LYS A 9 -11.81 -2.44 -6.79
CA LYS A 9 -10.98 -3.25 -5.89
C LYS A 9 -10.43 -4.48 -6.61
N ILE A 10 -11.25 -5.18 -7.37
CA ILE A 10 -10.85 -6.39 -8.12
C ILE A 10 -9.79 -6.04 -9.18
N ILE A 11 -10.05 -4.99 -9.98
CA ILE A 11 -9.10 -4.50 -11.00
C ILE A 11 -7.76 -4.10 -10.37
N CYS A 12 -7.79 -3.40 -9.22
CA CYS A 12 -6.56 -3.05 -8.50
C CYS A 12 -5.81 -4.30 -7.98
N HIS A 13 -6.54 -5.31 -7.49
CA HIS A 13 -5.94 -6.56 -6.98
C HIS A 13 -5.40 -7.47 -8.09
N SER A 14 -5.85 -7.31 -9.34
CA SER A 14 -5.23 -7.96 -10.49
C SER A 14 -3.91 -7.32 -10.91
N GLY A 15 -3.49 -6.23 -10.25
CA GLY A 15 -2.27 -5.50 -10.58
C GLY A 15 -2.38 -4.59 -11.80
N TYR A 16 -3.57 -4.50 -12.43
CA TYR A 16 -3.75 -3.73 -13.65
C TYR A 16 -3.47 -2.24 -13.46
N CYS A 17 -4.08 -1.61 -12.44
CA CYS A 17 -3.90 -0.18 -12.15
C CYS A 17 -4.26 0.16 -10.69
N SER A 18 -4.18 1.45 -10.30
CA SER A 18 -4.65 1.94 -9.00
C SER A 18 -6.18 1.92 -8.93
N ARG A 19 -6.75 2.03 -7.71
CA ARG A 19 -8.21 2.10 -7.53
C ARG A 19 -8.82 3.30 -8.24
N THR A 20 -8.18 4.47 -8.14
CA THR A 20 -8.64 5.70 -8.80
C THR A 20 -8.61 5.57 -10.33
N GLU A 21 -7.59 4.93 -10.88
CA GLU A 21 -7.52 4.64 -12.32
C GLU A 21 -8.56 3.60 -12.73
N ALA A 22 -8.78 2.56 -11.92
CA ALA A 22 -9.82 1.58 -12.17
C ALA A 22 -11.22 2.21 -12.22
N GLU A 23 -11.52 3.15 -11.33
CA GLU A 23 -12.78 3.89 -11.36
C GLU A 23 -12.94 4.72 -12.65
N LYS A 24 -11.85 5.33 -13.16
CA LYS A 24 -11.86 6.02 -14.45
C LYS A 24 -12.12 5.07 -15.62
N ILE A 25 -11.42 3.92 -15.65
CA ILE A 25 -11.57 2.88 -16.68
C ILE A 25 -13.02 2.36 -16.72
N ILE A 26 -13.64 2.14 -15.55
CA ILE A 26 -15.04 1.72 -15.46
C ILE A 26 -15.95 2.79 -16.06
N LYS A 27 -15.78 4.06 -15.65
CA LYS A 27 -16.58 5.20 -16.18
C LYS A 27 -16.43 5.39 -17.68
N MET A 28 -15.25 5.09 -18.23
CA MET A 28 -14.96 5.15 -19.69
C MET A 28 -15.57 3.98 -20.48
N GLY A 29 -16.29 3.04 -19.82
CA GLY A 29 -16.88 1.87 -20.49
C GLY A 29 -15.88 0.85 -21.02
N ARG A 30 -14.62 0.87 -20.55
CA ARG A 30 -13.55 -0.04 -20.99
C ARG A 30 -13.60 -1.42 -20.36
N VAL A 31 -14.51 -1.62 -19.41
CA VAL A 31 -14.70 -2.89 -18.70
C VAL A 31 -15.87 -3.64 -19.30
N THR A 32 -15.68 -4.93 -19.57
CA THR A 32 -16.76 -5.84 -19.98
C THR A 32 -16.85 -7.03 -19.01
N ILE A 33 -18.05 -7.58 -18.88
CA ILE A 33 -18.32 -8.86 -18.21
C ILE A 33 -19.16 -9.70 -19.18
N ASP A 34 -18.69 -10.91 -19.49
CA ASP A 34 -19.29 -11.76 -20.53
C ASP A 34 -19.40 -11.03 -21.89
N ASP A 35 -18.36 -10.25 -22.20
CA ASP A 35 -18.23 -9.41 -23.41
C ASP A 35 -19.29 -8.26 -23.52
N ASN A 36 -20.12 -8.06 -22.52
CA ASN A 36 -21.05 -6.94 -22.44
C ASN A 36 -20.43 -5.76 -21.67
N PRO A 37 -20.59 -4.52 -22.13
CA PRO A 37 -20.12 -3.33 -21.40
C PRO A 37 -20.66 -3.29 -19.98
N TYR A 38 -19.78 -2.98 -19.03
CA TYR A 38 -20.15 -2.96 -17.60
C TYR A 38 -19.65 -1.67 -16.93
N ALA A 39 -20.58 -0.80 -16.58
CA ALA A 39 -20.31 0.51 -16.00
C ALA A 39 -20.64 0.60 -14.48
N GLU A 40 -21.16 -0.48 -13.89
CA GLU A 40 -21.46 -0.50 -12.46
C GLU A 40 -20.18 -0.65 -11.62
N PHE A 41 -20.19 -0.01 -10.46
CA PHE A 41 -19.04 -0.06 -9.53
C PHE A 41 -19.01 -1.29 -8.63
N VAL A 42 -20.04 -2.14 -8.70
CA VAL A 42 -20.21 -3.29 -7.80
C VAL A 42 -20.58 -4.53 -8.58
N ILE A 43 -19.88 -5.63 -8.32
CA ILE A 43 -20.12 -6.93 -8.97
C ILE A 43 -20.36 -8.05 -7.95
N SER A 44 -20.89 -9.18 -8.40
CA SER A 44 -20.97 -10.41 -7.63
C SER A 44 -19.68 -11.23 -7.76
N ASN A 45 -19.40 -12.09 -6.75
CA ASN A 45 -18.23 -12.98 -6.80
C ASN A 45 -18.20 -13.88 -8.06
N SER A 46 -19.34 -14.32 -8.55
CA SER A 46 -19.45 -15.18 -9.74
C SER A 46 -19.01 -14.51 -11.04
N GLN A 47 -18.91 -13.18 -11.06
CA GLN A 47 -18.53 -12.41 -12.25
C GLN A 47 -17.02 -12.13 -12.35
N ILE A 48 -16.25 -12.36 -11.26
CA ILE A 48 -14.83 -11.94 -11.18
C ILE A 48 -13.98 -12.55 -12.30
N GLY A 49 -14.13 -13.84 -12.58
CA GLY A 49 -13.34 -14.53 -13.61
C GLY A 49 -13.72 -14.18 -15.06
N ARG A 50 -14.75 -13.36 -15.23
CA ARG A 50 -15.31 -13.00 -16.56
C ARG A 50 -15.06 -11.54 -16.93
N ILE A 51 -14.31 -10.82 -16.08
CA ILE A 51 -13.97 -9.41 -16.30
C ILE A 51 -12.88 -9.32 -17.37
N LYS A 52 -13.12 -8.46 -18.36
CA LYS A 52 -12.12 -8.05 -19.35
C LYS A 52 -11.97 -6.54 -19.31
N ILE A 53 -10.77 -6.05 -19.62
CA ILE A 53 -10.47 -4.63 -19.84
C ILE A 53 -9.88 -4.51 -21.24
N ASP A 54 -10.47 -3.69 -22.08
CA ASP A 54 -10.09 -3.55 -23.49
C ASP A 54 -10.01 -4.93 -24.20
N GLY A 55 -10.99 -5.80 -23.94
CA GLY A 55 -11.06 -7.15 -24.51
C GLY A 55 -10.11 -8.18 -23.89
N LYS A 56 -9.20 -7.80 -22.99
CA LYS A 56 -8.23 -8.70 -22.35
C LYS A 56 -8.72 -9.11 -20.97
N PRO A 57 -8.70 -10.42 -20.62
CA PRO A 57 -9.10 -10.87 -19.30
C PRO A 57 -8.13 -10.36 -18.24
N ILE A 58 -8.64 -9.95 -17.08
CA ILE A 58 -7.80 -9.64 -15.95
C ILE A 58 -7.25 -10.93 -15.34
N GLN A 59 -5.94 -10.95 -15.04
CA GLN A 59 -5.29 -12.11 -14.44
C GLN A 59 -5.17 -11.91 -12.92
N LYS A 60 -5.39 -13.00 -12.18
CA LYS A 60 -5.07 -13.02 -10.75
C LYS A 60 -3.56 -13.17 -10.62
N LEU A 61 -2.89 -12.15 -10.11
CA LEU A 61 -1.45 -12.23 -9.85
C LEU A 61 -1.16 -13.16 -8.68
N SER A 62 -0.10 -13.96 -8.79
CA SER A 62 0.48 -14.66 -7.65
C SER A 62 1.00 -13.64 -6.65
N LEU A 63 0.80 -13.91 -5.35
CA LEU A 63 1.34 -13.08 -4.27
C LEU A 63 2.88 -13.09 -4.35
N LYS A 64 3.44 -11.90 -4.39
CA LYS A 64 4.90 -11.70 -4.31
C LYS A 64 5.22 -10.67 -3.24
N VAL A 65 6.35 -10.89 -2.57
CA VAL A 65 6.88 -10.03 -1.50
C VAL A 65 8.37 -9.82 -1.75
N TRP A 66 8.82 -8.59 -1.57
CA TRP A 66 10.23 -8.23 -1.66
C TRP A 66 10.66 -7.49 -0.41
N CYS A 67 11.89 -7.73 0.02
CA CYS A 67 12.57 -6.93 1.03
C CYS A 67 13.40 -5.87 0.31
N PHE A 68 13.17 -4.62 0.67
CA PHE A 68 13.88 -3.48 0.11
C PHE A 68 14.52 -2.68 1.22
N TYR A 69 15.80 -2.33 1.06
CA TYR A 69 16.45 -1.35 1.93
C TYR A 69 16.19 0.05 1.39
N LYS A 70 15.29 0.78 2.04
CA LYS A 70 15.01 2.17 1.67
C LYS A 70 16.16 3.07 2.16
N PRO A 71 16.87 3.78 1.28
CA PRO A 71 17.86 4.76 1.71
C PRO A 71 17.21 6.05 2.20
N LYS A 72 17.97 6.88 2.93
CA LYS A 72 17.58 8.26 3.27
C LYS A 72 17.39 9.12 2.02
N GLY A 73 16.65 10.22 2.14
CA GLY A 73 16.41 11.18 1.07
C GLY A 73 15.29 10.79 0.09
N TYR A 74 14.61 9.68 0.31
CA TYR A 74 13.51 9.23 -0.53
C TYR A 74 12.19 9.14 0.24
N VAL A 75 11.09 9.55 -0.39
CA VAL A 75 9.74 9.42 0.15
C VAL A 75 9.08 8.11 -0.27
N CYS A 76 8.20 7.57 0.58
CA CYS A 76 7.38 6.38 0.30
C CYS A 76 6.09 6.72 -0.45
N SER A 77 6.18 7.57 -1.47
CA SER A 77 5.05 7.96 -2.31
C SER A 77 5.31 7.56 -3.75
N THR A 78 4.28 7.11 -4.46
CA THR A 78 4.37 6.86 -5.92
C THR A 78 4.38 8.15 -6.74
N ARG A 79 3.99 9.27 -6.12
CA ARG A 79 4.02 10.60 -6.75
C ARG A 79 5.05 11.44 -6.04
N GLU A 80 5.92 12.07 -6.81
CA GLU A 80 6.85 13.07 -6.32
C GLU A 80 6.09 14.37 -6.03
N GLN A 81 6.39 14.97 -4.90
CA GLN A 81 5.80 16.23 -4.47
C GLN A 81 6.91 17.11 -3.89
N TYR A 82 6.83 18.38 -4.14
CA TYR A 82 7.75 19.40 -3.58
C TYR A 82 9.25 19.10 -3.82
N GLY A 83 9.60 18.51 -4.98
CA GLY A 83 10.98 18.15 -5.33
C GLY A 83 11.54 16.91 -4.60
N GLN A 84 10.74 16.25 -3.77
CA GLN A 84 11.17 15.05 -3.05
C GLN A 84 11.17 13.82 -3.98
N LYS A 85 12.29 13.11 -4.03
CA LYS A 85 12.46 11.92 -4.86
C LYS A 85 11.72 10.72 -4.27
N SER A 86 10.95 10.03 -5.09
CA SER A 86 10.29 8.77 -4.70
C SER A 86 11.28 7.61 -4.74
N PHE A 87 11.25 6.71 -3.73
CA PHE A 87 12.06 5.49 -3.78
C PHE A 87 11.65 4.55 -4.92
N PHE A 88 10.45 4.65 -5.44
CA PHE A 88 10.02 3.84 -6.61
C PHE A 88 10.88 4.09 -7.85
N ARG A 89 11.57 5.23 -7.94
CA ARG A 89 12.48 5.54 -9.07
C ARG A 89 13.74 4.69 -9.10
N ILE A 90 14.18 4.19 -7.94
CA ILE A 90 15.41 3.39 -7.82
C ILE A 90 15.14 1.89 -7.82
N LEU A 91 13.88 1.49 -8.00
CA LEU A 91 13.51 0.09 -8.15
C LEU A 91 13.72 -0.39 -9.59
N PRO A 92 14.02 -1.68 -9.79
CA PRO A 92 14.06 -2.29 -11.12
C PRO A 92 12.75 -2.06 -11.90
N LYS A 93 12.87 -1.71 -13.18
CA LYS A 93 11.70 -1.41 -14.04
C LYS A 93 10.87 -2.64 -14.38
N GLU A 94 11.45 -3.83 -14.28
CA GLU A 94 10.85 -5.13 -14.55
C GLU A 94 9.88 -5.57 -13.45
N LEU A 95 9.89 -4.89 -12.30
CA LEU A 95 8.97 -5.21 -11.23
C LEU A 95 7.52 -4.93 -11.66
N PRO A 96 6.59 -5.84 -11.32
CA PRO A 96 5.18 -5.57 -11.53
C PRO A 96 4.75 -4.35 -10.71
N ARG A 97 3.52 -3.93 -10.87
CA ARG A 97 2.96 -2.91 -9.98
C ARG A 97 3.02 -3.39 -8.53
N ILE A 98 3.78 -2.69 -7.73
CA ILE A 98 4.00 -2.97 -6.30
C ILE A 98 3.61 -1.77 -5.43
N MET A 99 3.49 -2.02 -4.14
CA MET A 99 3.27 -1.01 -3.09
C MET A 99 4.16 -1.30 -1.89
N SER A 100 4.47 -0.28 -1.11
CA SER A 100 5.13 -0.47 0.18
C SER A 100 4.12 -0.90 1.24
N VAL A 101 4.57 -1.74 2.17
CA VAL A 101 3.87 -2.08 3.39
C VAL A 101 4.26 -1.07 4.45
N GLY A 102 3.41 -0.08 4.66
CA GLY A 102 3.71 1.07 5.50
C GLY A 102 4.64 2.08 4.84
N ARG A 103 5.21 2.94 5.66
CA ARG A 103 6.08 4.03 5.22
C ARG A 103 7.24 4.21 6.19
N LEU A 104 8.36 4.66 5.65
CA LEU A 104 9.46 5.25 6.40
C LEU A 104 9.55 6.73 5.99
N ASP A 105 9.89 7.60 6.93
CA ASP A 105 10.10 9.02 6.67
C ASP A 105 11.30 9.24 5.75
N ILE A 106 11.41 10.44 5.18
CA ILE A 106 12.45 10.77 4.20
C ILE A 106 13.86 10.57 4.78
N GLU A 107 14.06 10.94 6.04
CA GLU A 107 15.33 10.82 6.76
C GLU A 107 15.53 9.45 7.43
N SER A 108 14.52 8.59 7.40
CA SER A 108 14.61 7.21 7.90
C SER A 108 15.09 6.28 6.80
N GLU A 109 15.90 5.28 7.17
CA GLU A 109 16.39 4.24 6.29
C GLU A 109 16.14 2.85 6.88
N GLY A 110 16.22 1.81 6.08
CA GLY A 110 16.14 0.42 6.51
C GLY A 110 15.10 -0.41 5.78
N LEU A 111 14.68 -1.49 6.41
CA LEU A 111 13.78 -2.48 5.82
C LEU A 111 12.40 -1.87 5.49
N LEU A 112 12.04 -1.96 4.23
CA LEU A 112 10.72 -1.67 3.72
C LEU A 112 10.23 -2.89 2.94
N ILE A 113 9.12 -3.48 3.37
CA ILE A 113 8.50 -4.59 2.65
C ILE A 113 7.70 -4.04 1.48
N LEU A 114 7.90 -4.64 0.30
CA LEU A 114 7.13 -4.33 -0.90
C LEU A 114 6.30 -5.54 -1.30
N THR A 115 5.12 -5.32 -1.84
CA THR A 115 4.24 -6.41 -2.30
C THR A 115 3.37 -5.97 -3.47
N ASN A 116 2.93 -6.91 -4.27
CA ASN A 116 1.90 -6.71 -5.29
C ASN A 116 0.46 -6.95 -4.75
N SER A 117 0.33 -7.31 -3.47
CA SER A 117 -0.96 -7.61 -2.83
C SER A 117 -1.43 -6.49 -1.91
N PRO A 118 -2.47 -5.74 -2.28
CA PRO A 118 -3.11 -4.77 -1.39
C PRO A 118 -3.70 -5.41 -0.13
N GLU A 119 -4.04 -6.68 -0.17
CA GLU A 119 -4.58 -7.42 0.98
C GLU A 119 -3.51 -7.67 2.02
N LEU A 120 -2.32 -8.11 1.59
CA LEU A 120 -1.18 -8.31 2.47
C LEU A 120 -0.71 -6.98 3.08
N SER A 121 -0.55 -5.92 2.27
CA SER A 121 -0.18 -4.60 2.76
C SER A 121 -1.15 -4.13 3.85
N ASN A 122 -2.45 -4.20 3.56
CA ASN A 122 -3.48 -3.81 4.51
C ASN A 122 -3.48 -4.68 5.79
N PHE A 123 -3.21 -5.98 5.66
CA PHE A 123 -3.10 -6.86 6.83
C PHE A 123 -1.94 -6.45 7.71
N MET A 124 -0.76 -6.23 7.14
CA MET A 124 0.45 -5.88 7.89
C MET A 124 0.42 -4.47 8.48
N GLU A 125 -0.30 -3.54 7.85
CA GLU A 125 -0.39 -2.16 8.30
C GLU A 125 -1.42 -1.93 9.41
N ARG A 126 -2.43 -2.80 9.52
CA ARG A 126 -3.52 -2.62 10.51
C ARG A 126 -3.01 -2.74 11.95
N PRO A 127 -3.23 -1.73 12.80
CA PRO A 127 -2.78 -1.77 14.21
C PRO A 127 -3.34 -2.96 14.99
N LYS A 128 -4.56 -3.41 14.67
CA LYS A 128 -5.20 -4.56 15.34
C LYS A 128 -4.44 -5.88 15.16
N ASN A 129 -3.63 -6.01 14.11
CA ASN A 129 -2.85 -7.22 13.84
C ASN A 129 -1.52 -7.25 14.61
N LYS A 130 -1.19 -6.18 15.31
CA LYS A 130 -0.04 -6.08 16.23
C LYS A 130 1.28 -6.56 15.61
N ILE A 131 1.51 -6.28 14.32
CA ILE A 131 2.77 -6.61 13.68
C ILE A 131 3.87 -5.74 14.28
N GLU A 132 4.82 -6.39 14.95
CA GLU A 132 5.93 -5.71 15.61
C GLU A 132 6.88 -5.07 14.59
N ARG A 133 7.34 -3.85 14.88
CA ARG A 133 8.34 -3.13 14.10
C ARG A 133 9.43 -2.64 15.04
N LYS A 134 10.68 -2.99 14.74
CA LYS A 134 11.85 -2.56 15.51
C LYS A 134 12.55 -1.41 14.81
N TYR A 135 12.89 -0.39 15.60
CA TYR A 135 13.62 0.78 15.12
C TYR A 135 14.87 0.98 15.98
N ILE A 136 15.98 1.34 15.35
CA ILE A 136 17.17 1.87 15.99
C ILE A 136 17.12 3.38 15.81
N VAL A 137 17.13 4.12 16.92
CA VAL A 137 17.03 5.59 16.91
C VAL A 137 18.31 6.17 17.49
N ASN A 138 18.99 7.01 16.70
CA ASN A 138 20.12 7.78 17.16
C ASN A 138 19.63 9.11 17.74
N VAL A 139 20.00 9.41 18.97
CA VAL A 139 19.62 10.65 19.65
C VAL A 139 20.86 11.42 20.08
N SER A 140 20.75 12.74 20.15
CA SER A 140 21.80 13.61 20.69
C SER A 140 21.58 13.86 22.18
N GLY A 141 22.66 13.98 22.95
CA GLY A 141 22.63 14.26 24.39
C GLY A 141 22.69 13.01 25.27
N LYS A 142 22.46 13.22 26.57
CA LYS A 142 22.43 12.13 27.54
C LYS A 142 21.07 11.49 27.62
N ILE A 143 21.03 10.17 27.61
CA ILE A 143 19.80 9.39 27.82
C ILE A 143 19.74 9.04 29.30
N TYR A 144 18.61 9.30 29.94
CA TYR A 144 18.35 8.94 31.33
C TYR A 144 17.27 7.84 31.36
N ASP A 145 17.45 6.84 32.21
CA ASP A 145 16.52 5.71 32.36
C ASP A 145 15.08 6.15 32.63
N ASN A 146 14.94 7.17 33.51
CA ASN A 146 13.63 7.76 33.81
C ASN A 146 12.92 8.31 32.57
N SER A 147 13.67 8.85 31.61
CA SER A 147 13.10 9.36 30.34
C SER A 147 12.61 8.20 29.48
N LEU A 148 13.33 7.08 29.43
CA LEU A 148 12.93 5.89 28.70
C LEU A 148 11.68 5.24 29.32
N GLU A 149 11.60 5.17 30.65
CA GLU A 149 10.40 4.66 31.33
C GLU A 149 9.17 5.54 31.06
N SER A 150 9.33 6.86 31.04
CA SER A 150 8.23 7.76 30.70
C SER A 150 7.73 7.55 29.27
N LEU A 151 8.62 7.23 28.32
CA LEU A 151 8.23 6.90 26.93
C LEU A 151 7.43 5.60 26.86
N LYS A 152 7.79 4.57 27.63
CA LYS A 152 7.03 3.30 27.70
C LYS A 152 5.60 3.51 28.21
N ASN A 153 5.39 4.46 29.12
CA ASN A 153 4.08 4.80 29.65
C ASN A 153 3.29 5.78 28.79
N GLY A 154 3.92 6.27 27.72
CA GLY A 154 3.37 7.24 26.80
C GLY A 154 3.65 8.68 27.22
N ILE A 155 3.78 9.56 26.25
CA ILE A 155 4.19 10.95 26.43
C ILE A 155 3.23 11.91 25.75
N THR A 156 3.08 13.11 26.29
CA THR A 156 2.35 14.19 25.66
C THR A 156 3.33 15.21 25.07
N VAL A 157 3.29 15.41 23.76
CA VAL A 157 4.12 16.39 23.06
C VAL A 157 3.22 17.40 22.34
N LYS A 158 3.41 18.68 22.61
CA LYS A 158 2.61 19.76 22.02
C LYS A 158 1.09 19.50 22.10
N GLY A 159 0.61 19.02 23.25
CA GLY A 159 -0.80 18.71 23.50
C GLY A 159 -1.33 17.39 22.89
N ILE A 160 -0.51 16.66 22.15
CA ILE A 160 -0.89 15.37 21.56
C ILE A 160 -0.35 14.23 22.46
N ARG A 161 -1.25 13.35 22.91
CA ARG A 161 -0.89 12.17 23.70
C ARG A 161 -0.46 11.02 22.79
N TYR A 162 0.78 10.58 22.95
CA TYR A 162 1.32 9.36 22.34
C TYR A 162 1.29 8.23 23.35
N LYS A 163 0.91 7.06 22.91
CA LYS A 163 0.98 5.83 23.71
C LYS A 163 2.40 5.30 23.70
N GLY A 164 2.81 4.64 24.79
CA GLY A 164 4.03 3.87 24.81
C GLY A 164 3.91 2.55 24.07
#